data_bbad793502149b8860169ea699f55c33
#
_entry.id   bbad793502149b8860169ea699f55c33
#
_cell.length_a   1.000
_cell.length_b   1.000
_cell.length_c   1.000
_cell.angle_alpha   90.00
_cell.angle_beta   90.00
_cell.angle_gamma   90.00
#
_symmetry.space_group_name_H-M   'P 1'
#
loop_
_entity.id
_entity.type
_entity.pdbx_description
1 polymer ?
#
loop_
_entity_poly.entity_id
_entity_poly.type
_entity_poly.pdbx_seq_one_letter_code
_entity_poly.pdbx_strand_id
1 'polypeptide(L)'
;MLAHKASDEGVAVAERIAGQKPHIDFNNVPFVIYTDPEIAWVGKTEEQLKAEGVEYKKGTSGFGANGRALAMGKAKGTVKVLADAKTDRILGVHMIGPVVSELVTEGVTALEFFASSEDIARITVSYTHLRAHETVLDL
;
A
#
# COMPACT_ATOMS: atom_id res chain seq x y z
N MET A 1 18.73 -1.93 3.63
CA MET A 1 18.59 -2.46 5.02
C MET A 1 17.49 -1.66 5.68
N LEU A 2 16.46 -2.32 6.23
CA LEU A 2 15.28 -1.68 6.84
C LEU A 2 15.21 -2.11 8.31
N ALA A 3 15.16 -1.14 9.24
CA ALA A 3 15.18 -1.41 10.67
C ALA A 3 13.94 -2.23 11.12
N HIS A 4 12.74 -1.84 10.69
CA HIS A 4 11.49 -2.55 10.99
C HIS A 4 11.52 -4.00 10.46
N LYS A 5 11.96 -4.22 9.22
CA LYS A 5 12.13 -5.56 8.67
C LYS A 5 13.09 -6.40 9.51
N ALA A 6 14.22 -5.83 9.92
CA ALA A 6 15.21 -6.54 10.73
C ALA A 6 14.67 -6.91 12.13
N SER A 7 13.83 -6.05 12.73
CA SER A 7 13.15 -6.35 14.00
C SER A 7 12.22 -7.55 13.87
N ASP A 8 11.37 -7.55 12.85
CA ASP A 8 10.41 -8.65 12.62
C ASP A 8 11.14 -9.96 12.26
N GLU A 9 12.19 -9.89 11.44
CA GLU A 9 13.05 -11.04 11.14
C GLU A 9 13.69 -11.61 12.41
N GLY A 10 14.16 -10.73 13.32
CA GLY A 10 14.75 -11.14 14.60
C GLY A 10 13.75 -11.87 15.50
N VAL A 11 12.53 -11.37 15.59
CA VAL A 11 11.43 -12.04 16.32
C VAL A 11 11.13 -13.40 15.70
N ALA A 12 10.97 -13.47 14.39
CA ALA A 12 10.65 -14.72 13.68
C ALA A 12 11.76 -15.78 13.85
N VAL A 13 13.03 -15.36 13.86
CA VAL A 13 14.15 -16.26 14.11
C VAL A 13 14.09 -16.81 15.53
N ALA A 14 13.84 -15.96 16.53
CA ALA A 14 13.71 -16.38 17.93
C ALA A 14 12.55 -17.36 18.14
N GLU A 15 11.39 -17.08 17.54
CA GLU A 15 10.22 -17.98 17.58
C GLU A 15 10.51 -19.33 16.92
N ARG A 16 11.21 -19.32 15.79
CA ARG A 16 11.61 -20.57 15.11
C ARG A 16 12.57 -21.40 15.94
N ILE A 17 13.53 -20.77 16.62
CA ILE A 17 14.45 -21.45 17.55
C ILE A 17 13.66 -22.04 18.73
N ALA A 18 12.63 -21.35 19.20
CA ALA A 18 11.72 -21.81 20.25
C ALA A 18 10.73 -22.91 19.80
N GLY A 19 10.82 -23.37 18.53
CA GLY A 19 9.93 -24.40 17.99
C GLY A 19 8.55 -23.90 17.55
N GLN A 20 8.36 -22.57 17.47
CA GLN A 20 7.13 -21.95 16.99
C GLN A 20 7.16 -21.81 15.47
N LYS A 21 6.01 -21.47 14.88
CA LYS A 21 5.87 -21.19 13.45
C LYS A 21 5.58 -19.69 13.25
N PRO A 22 6.62 -18.85 13.09
CA PRO A 22 6.42 -17.45 12.85
C PRO A 22 5.72 -17.22 11.51
N HIS A 23 4.86 -16.20 11.47
CA HIS A 23 4.26 -15.70 10.25
C HIS A 23 4.93 -14.38 9.86
N ILE A 24 5.61 -14.37 8.72
CA ILE A 24 6.10 -13.14 8.07
C ILE A 24 5.93 -13.32 6.57
N ASP A 25 5.18 -12.42 5.94
CA ASP A 25 5.20 -12.25 4.50
C ASP A 25 6.12 -11.08 4.12
N PHE A 26 7.26 -11.39 3.51
CA PHE A 26 8.23 -10.38 3.09
C PHE A 26 7.72 -9.47 1.97
N ASN A 27 6.62 -9.84 1.28
CA ASN A 27 5.98 -8.96 0.30
C ASN A 27 5.21 -7.83 0.97
N ASN A 28 4.82 -8.01 2.23
CA ASN A 28 4.03 -7.04 2.99
C ASN A 28 4.87 -6.07 3.81
N VAL A 29 6.20 -6.10 3.65
CA VAL A 29 7.11 -5.15 4.31
C VAL A 29 7.06 -3.80 3.59
N PRO A 30 6.68 -2.69 4.25
CA PRO A 30 6.64 -1.39 3.61
C PRO A 30 8.03 -0.77 3.46
N PHE A 31 8.17 0.01 2.41
CA PHE A 31 9.34 0.84 2.14
C PHE A 31 8.93 2.30 2.20
N VAL A 32 9.76 3.13 2.82
CA VAL A 32 9.52 4.56 2.97
C VAL A 32 10.80 5.35 2.71
N ILE A 33 10.66 6.45 1.98
CA ILE A 33 11.71 7.46 1.79
C ILE A 33 11.16 8.78 2.32
N TYR A 34 11.74 9.27 3.41
CA TYR A 34 11.30 10.47 4.13
C TYR A 34 11.84 11.75 3.49
N THR A 35 11.46 11.99 2.26
CA THR A 35 11.74 13.20 1.49
C THR A 35 10.54 14.17 1.53
N ASP A 36 10.59 15.31 0.84
CA ASP A 36 9.44 16.17 0.60
C ASP A 36 9.27 16.37 -0.92
N PRO A 37 8.30 15.72 -1.56
CA PRO A 37 7.30 14.78 -1.01
C PRO A 37 7.92 13.44 -0.56
N GLU A 38 7.25 12.76 0.37
CA GLU A 38 7.60 11.41 0.77
C GLU A 38 7.28 10.39 -0.33
N ILE A 39 7.97 9.25 -0.31
CA ILE A 39 7.68 8.11 -1.18
C ILE A 39 7.47 6.89 -0.29
N ALA A 40 6.38 6.15 -0.49
CA ALA A 40 6.12 4.93 0.24
C ALA A 40 5.49 3.87 -0.66
N TRP A 41 5.81 2.60 -0.42
CA TRP A 41 5.18 1.50 -1.14
C TRP A 41 5.22 0.21 -0.32
N VAL A 42 4.33 -0.71 -0.69
CA VAL A 42 4.28 -2.09 -0.18
C VAL A 42 3.78 -3.01 -1.29
N GLY A 43 4.20 -4.27 -1.23
CA GLY A 43 3.84 -5.27 -2.24
C GLY A 43 4.66 -5.17 -3.51
N LYS A 44 4.14 -5.76 -4.59
CA LYS A 44 4.84 -5.91 -5.88
C LYS A 44 4.72 -4.68 -6.77
N THR A 45 5.76 -4.42 -7.55
CA THR A 45 5.75 -3.41 -8.60
C THR A 45 5.16 -3.96 -9.91
N GLU A 46 4.82 -3.07 -10.84
CA GLU A 46 4.34 -3.48 -12.18
C GLU A 46 5.39 -4.30 -12.93
N GLU A 47 6.67 -3.96 -12.76
CA GLU A 47 7.79 -4.67 -13.39
C GLU A 47 7.90 -6.11 -12.86
N GLN A 48 7.75 -6.29 -11.54
CA GLN A 48 7.76 -7.62 -10.92
C GLN A 48 6.56 -8.45 -11.39
N LEU A 49 5.36 -7.89 -11.40
CA LEU A 49 4.16 -8.59 -11.86
C LEU A 49 4.26 -9.01 -13.33
N LYS A 50 4.80 -8.13 -14.19
CA LYS A 50 5.06 -8.46 -15.60
C LYS A 50 6.09 -9.57 -15.75
N ALA A 51 7.17 -9.54 -14.99
CA ALA A 51 8.21 -10.56 -15.03
C ALA A 51 7.70 -11.94 -14.56
N GLU A 52 6.77 -11.95 -13.59
CA GLU A 52 6.12 -13.15 -13.09
C GLU A 52 4.95 -13.63 -13.94
N GLY A 53 4.56 -12.88 -14.98
CA GLY A 53 3.42 -13.21 -15.86
C GLY A 53 2.06 -13.08 -15.15
N VAL A 54 1.97 -12.30 -14.08
CA VAL A 54 0.72 -12.07 -13.34
C VAL A 54 -0.10 -11.00 -14.06
N GLU A 55 -1.34 -11.34 -14.40
CA GLU A 55 -2.31 -10.37 -14.95
C GLU A 55 -2.83 -9.49 -13.81
N TYR A 56 -2.74 -8.17 -13.98
CA TYR A 56 -3.17 -7.21 -12.97
C TYR A 56 -3.96 -6.05 -13.57
N LYS A 57 -4.77 -5.43 -12.72
CA LYS A 57 -5.42 -4.13 -12.96
C LYS A 57 -4.64 -3.05 -12.22
N LYS A 58 -4.74 -1.81 -12.71
CA LYS A 58 -4.07 -0.66 -12.14
C LYS A 58 -5.03 0.50 -11.98
N GLY A 59 -5.15 1.02 -10.75
CA GLY A 59 -5.82 2.28 -10.46
C GLY A 59 -4.80 3.33 -9.99
N THR A 60 -5.02 4.59 -10.39
CA THR A 60 -4.18 5.71 -9.94
C THR A 60 -5.04 6.92 -9.59
N SER A 61 -4.67 7.63 -8.52
CA SER A 61 -5.30 8.89 -8.12
C SER A 61 -4.27 9.94 -7.78
N GLY A 62 -4.51 11.17 -8.24
CA GLY A 62 -3.71 12.32 -7.88
C GLY A 62 -4.25 13.01 -6.63
N PHE A 63 -3.36 13.52 -5.77
CA PHE A 63 -3.73 14.28 -4.57
C PHE A 63 -4.40 15.63 -4.91
N GLY A 64 -4.28 16.11 -6.14
CA GLY A 64 -4.95 17.34 -6.59
C GLY A 64 -6.48 17.29 -6.53
N ALA A 65 -7.07 16.09 -6.54
CA ALA A 65 -8.51 15.88 -6.36
C ALA A 65 -8.90 15.59 -4.89
N ASN A 66 -7.93 15.54 -3.96
CA ASN A 66 -8.18 15.24 -2.56
C ASN A 66 -8.38 16.52 -1.75
N GLY A 67 -9.59 16.71 -1.18
CA GLY A 67 -9.96 17.94 -0.45
C GLY A 67 -9.06 18.19 0.78
N ARG A 68 -8.59 17.17 1.48
CA ARG A 68 -7.66 17.34 2.61
C ARG A 68 -6.28 17.80 2.12
N ALA A 69 -5.78 17.24 1.03
CA ALA A 69 -4.50 17.66 0.46
C ALA A 69 -4.54 19.13 -0.02
N LEU A 70 -5.67 19.54 -0.61
CA LEU A 70 -5.92 20.93 -0.98
C LEU A 70 -5.97 21.85 0.26
N ALA A 71 -6.68 21.47 1.31
CA ALA A 71 -6.76 22.23 2.56
C ALA A 71 -5.39 22.38 3.24
N MET A 72 -4.51 21.39 3.10
CA MET A 72 -3.14 21.44 3.61
C MET A 72 -2.17 22.24 2.71
N GLY A 73 -2.61 22.69 1.53
CA GLY A 73 -1.73 23.30 0.54
C GLY A 73 -0.70 22.34 -0.07
N LYS A 74 -0.90 21.03 0.05
CA LYS A 74 0.03 19.98 -0.37
C LYS A 74 -0.64 18.99 -1.33
N ALA A 75 -1.16 19.48 -2.44
CA ALA A 75 -1.93 18.72 -3.42
C ALA A 75 -1.06 17.99 -4.48
N LYS A 76 0.25 18.00 -4.32
CA LYS A 76 1.16 17.28 -5.23
C LYS A 76 1.37 15.85 -4.73
N GLY A 77 1.13 14.88 -5.62
CA GLY A 77 1.33 13.48 -5.29
C GLY A 77 0.36 12.57 -6.02
N THR A 78 0.54 11.28 -5.85
CA THR A 78 -0.31 10.24 -6.44
C THR A 78 -0.28 8.98 -5.59
N VAL A 79 -1.37 8.23 -5.65
CA VAL A 79 -1.49 6.86 -5.16
C VAL A 79 -1.72 5.95 -6.35
N LYS A 80 -1.06 4.81 -6.38
CA LYS A 80 -1.25 3.74 -7.35
C LYS A 80 -1.53 2.44 -6.62
N VAL A 81 -2.59 1.75 -7.02
CA VAL A 81 -2.96 0.42 -6.53
C VAL A 81 -2.88 -0.57 -7.68
N LEU A 82 -2.30 -1.73 -7.40
CA LEU A 82 -2.25 -2.87 -8.31
C LEU A 82 -3.06 -4.00 -7.69
N ALA A 83 -4.00 -4.56 -8.45
CA ALA A 83 -4.84 -5.66 -8.02
C ALA A 83 -4.81 -6.80 -9.04
N ASP A 84 -4.94 -8.03 -8.58
CA ASP A 84 -5.04 -9.21 -9.44
C ASP A 84 -6.27 -9.12 -10.35
N ALA A 85 -6.08 -9.38 -11.64
CA ALA A 85 -7.14 -9.19 -12.64
C ALA A 85 -8.36 -10.10 -12.44
N LYS A 86 -8.18 -11.27 -11.80
CA LYS A 86 -9.22 -12.30 -11.63
C LYS A 86 -9.87 -12.24 -10.26
N THR A 87 -9.07 -12.06 -9.22
CA THR A 87 -9.53 -12.14 -7.83
C THR A 87 -9.77 -10.78 -7.20
N ASP A 88 -9.35 -9.71 -7.85
CA ASP A 88 -9.35 -8.33 -7.35
C ASP A 88 -8.47 -8.11 -6.10
N ARG A 89 -7.71 -9.11 -5.69
CA ARG A 89 -6.83 -9.03 -4.51
C ARG A 89 -5.73 -7.99 -4.73
N ILE A 90 -5.47 -7.15 -3.74
CA ILE A 90 -4.39 -6.15 -3.80
C ILE A 90 -3.05 -6.86 -3.86
N LEU A 91 -2.21 -6.46 -4.81
CA LEU A 91 -0.87 -6.98 -5.06
C LEU A 91 0.23 -5.98 -4.72
N GLY A 92 -0.09 -4.69 -4.74
CA GLY A 92 0.85 -3.64 -4.41
C GLY A 92 0.21 -2.27 -4.33
N VAL A 93 0.75 -1.42 -3.46
CA VAL A 93 0.33 -0.03 -3.27
C VAL A 93 1.56 0.86 -3.28
N HIS A 94 1.54 1.92 -4.07
CA HIS A 94 2.67 2.83 -4.27
C HIS A 94 2.17 4.27 -4.16
N MET A 95 2.88 5.09 -3.41
CA MET A 95 2.47 6.45 -3.10
C MET A 95 3.65 7.41 -3.19
N ILE A 96 3.38 8.61 -3.68
CA ILE A 96 4.27 9.76 -3.56
C ILE A 96 3.42 10.97 -3.14
N GLY A 97 3.80 11.65 -2.08
CA GLY A 97 3.04 12.79 -1.59
C GLY A 97 3.28 13.07 -0.11
N PRO A 98 2.54 14.01 0.47
CA PRO A 98 2.62 14.30 1.90
C PRO A 98 2.05 13.15 2.73
N VAL A 99 2.71 12.83 3.84
CA VAL A 99 2.23 11.87 4.87
C VAL A 99 2.01 10.44 4.34
N VAL A 100 2.59 10.09 3.19
CA VAL A 100 2.43 8.74 2.63
C VAL A 100 3.18 7.68 3.45
N SER A 101 4.15 8.07 4.26
CA SER A 101 4.81 7.21 5.23
C SER A 101 3.85 6.61 6.26
N GLU A 102 2.79 7.32 6.61
CA GLU A 102 1.73 6.84 7.51
C GLU A 102 0.63 6.11 6.72
N LEU A 103 0.25 6.66 5.56
CA LEU A 103 -0.82 6.10 4.73
C LEU A 103 -0.47 4.70 4.18
N VAL A 104 0.79 4.39 3.98
CA VAL A 104 1.21 3.07 3.49
C VAL A 104 0.79 1.92 4.41
N THR A 105 0.58 2.20 5.70
CA THR A 105 0.09 1.21 6.68
C THR A 105 -1.28 0.66 6.31
N GLU A 106 -2.16 1.46 5.69
CA GLU A 106 -3.44 0.99 5.15
C GLU A 106 -3.20 -0.07 4.05
N GLY A 107 -2.23 0.17 3.17
CA GLY A 107 -1.82 -0.79 2.14
C GLY A 107 -1.21 -2.07 2.72
N VAL A 108 -0.38 -1.96 3.76
CA VAL A 108 0.18 -3.13 4.47
C VAL A 108 -0.93 -3.98 5.06
N THR A 109 -1.88 -3.35 5.77
CA THR A 109 -3.03 -4.03 6.37
C THR A 109 -3.87 -4.73 5.30
N ALA A 110 -4.12 -4.06 4.18
CA ALA A 110 -4.88 -4.63 3.07
C ALA A 110 -4.20 -5.87 2.48
N LEU A 111 -2.89 -5.84 2.26
CA LEU A 111 -2.13 -6.99 1.78
C LEU A 111 -2.11 -8.14 2.78
N GLU A 112 -1.89 -7.84 4.07
CA GLU A 112 -1.81 -8.85 5.14
C GLU A 112 -3.12 -9.62 5.31
N PHE A 113 -4.27 -8.93 5.20
CA PHE A 113 -5.60 -9.53 5.29
C PHE A 113 -6.19 -9.93 3.94
N PHE A 114 -5.41 -9.91 2.86
CA PHE A 114 -5.82 -10.34 1.52
C PHE A 114 -7.05 -9.59 0.98
N ALA A 115 -7.17 -8.31 1.31
CA ALA A 115 -8.27 -7.47 0.87
C ALA A 115 -8.30 -7.33 -0.66
N SER A 116 -9.49 -7.17 -1.20
CA SER A 116 -9.71 -6.76 -2.58
C SER A 116 -9.60 -5.24 -2.73
N SER A 117 -9.43 -4.76 -3.96
CA SER A 117 -9.49 -3.33 -4.24
C SER A 117 -10.88 -2.76 -3.92
N GLU A 118 -11.94 -3.54 -4.11
CA GLU A 118 -13.32 -3.17 -3.76
C GLU A 118 -13.49 -2.99 -2.24
N ASP A 119 -12.87 -3.86 -1.40
CA ASP A 119 -12.94 -3.71 0.05
C ASP A 119 -12.40 -2.36 0.49
N ILE A 120 -11.21 -1.96 0.00
CA ILE A 120 -10.61 -0.66 0.34
C ILE A 120 -11.46 0.51 -0.18
N ALA A 121 -12.04 0.39 -1.37
CA ALA A 121 -12.90 1.43 -1.94
C ALA A 121 -14.16 1.68 -1.11
N ARG A 122 -14.69 0.66 -0.46
CA ARG A 122 -15.95 0.70 0.30
C ARG A 122 -15.78 1.00 1.79
N ILE A 123 -14.55 1.07 2.30
CA ILE A 123 -14.31 1.44 3.70
C ILE A 123 -14.76 2.89 3.93
N THR A 124 -15.62 3.07 4.93
CA THR A 124 -16.01 4.40 5.39
C THR A 124 -14.97 4.94 6.35
N VAL A 125 -14.41 6.09 6.03
CA VAL A 125 -13.44 6.81 6.88
C VAL A 125 -13.96 8.20 7.23
N SER A 126 -13.48 8.79 8.32
CA SER A 126 -13.95 10.08 8.81
C SER A 126 -13.83 11.25 7.80
N TYR A 127 -12.97 11.11 6.83
CA TYR A 127 -12.72 12.08 5.75
C TYR A 127 -13.14 11.55 4.37
N THR A 128 -14.10 10.66 4.28
CA THR A 128 -14.60 10.08 3.01
C THR A 128 -15.01 11.17 2.02
N HIS A 129 -15.67 12.23 2.50
CA HIS A 129 -16.09 13.35 1.65
C HIS A 129 -14.94 14.24 1.14
N LEU A 130 -13.74 14.06 1.66
CA LEU A 130 -12.53 14.77 1.24
C LEU A 130 -11.65 13.96 0.30
N ARG A 131 -12.01 12.69 0.04
CA ARG A 131 -11.37 11.85 -0.96
C ARG A 131 -11.89 12.19 -2.35
N ALA A 132 -11.04 12.03 -3.34
CA ALA A 132 -11.51 11.95 -4.72
C ALA A 132 -12.25 10.62 -4.91
N HIS A 133 -13.50 10.69 -5.35
CA HIS A 133 -14.40 9.53 -5.47
C HIS A 133 -13.99 8.48 -6.52
N GLU A 134 -12.90 8.68 -7.25
CA GLU A 134 -12.71 8.04 -8.55
C GLU A 134 -11.59 7.00 -8.61
N THR A 135 -10.97 6.64 -7.49
CA THR A 135 -9.65 6.04 -7.58
C THR A 135 -9.58 4.54 -7.53
N VAL A 136 -10.58 3.88 -7.00
CA VAL A 136 -10.54 2.41 -6.83
C VAL A 136 -11.69 1.74 -7.58
N LEU A 137 -12.73 2.50 -7.96
CA LEU A 137 -13.87 1.97 -8.73
C LEU A 137 -13.60 1.82 -10.23
N ASP A 138 -12.50 2.39 -10.73
CA ASP A 138 -12.09 2.29 -12.14
C ASP A 138 -11.05 1.16 -12.39
N LEU A 139 -10.84 0.28 -11.42
CA LEU A 139 -10.02 -0.93 -11.56
C LEU A 139 -10.76 -2.05 -12.28
#